data_8600b9caa182b4c0ad1a0be3ccdfd2a0
#
_entry.id   8600b9caa182b4c0ad1a0be3ccdfd2a0
#
_cell.length_a   1.000
_cell.length_b   1.000
_cell.length_c   1.000
_cell.angle_alpha   90.00
_cell.angle_beta   90.00
_cell.angle_gamma   90.00
#
_symmetry.space_group_name_H-M   'P 1'
#
loop_
_entity.id
_entity.type
_entity.pdbx_description
1 polymer ?
#
loop_
_entity_poly.entity_id
_entity_poly.type
_entity_poly.pdbx_seq_one_letter_code
_entity_poly.pdbx_strand_id
1 'polypeptide(L)'
;DYDIIGYLPEERGLYPKVSIQDQLIYFAQLRGKSKKEIEPKIDEWLSRFQVKGKKTDKVKTLSKGNQQKVQLIATLIHEPQLIILDEPFSGLDPVNAELLKEGILSLKKQGSCVIFSSHNMEHVEKICDHLVMLNNGKSVLNGVVHEIRESFGRTKVFLESPITRDEIALLDGVTDVREREDQTLEITLSNPEVGKEIFRLATADGYIPMFNQQPPTLEEIFKQKVGEANV
;
A
#
# COMPACT_ATOMS: atom_id res chain seq x y z
N ASP A 1 -25.91 -11.32 2.64
CA ASP A 1 -25.57 -11.68 4.03
C ASP A 1 -24.52 -10.68 4.54
N TYR A 2 -24.97 -9.76 5.43
CA TYR A 2 -24.12 -8.68 5.96
C TYR A 2 -23.07 -9.19 6.96
N ASP A 3 -23.20 -10.40 7.45
CA ASP A 3 -22.31 -11.07 8.40
C ASP A 3 -20.96 -11.48 7.81
N ILE A 4 -20.91 -11.65 6.47
CA ILE A 4 -19.67 -12.01 5.76
C ILE A 4 -18.86 -10.80 5.31
N ILE A 5 -19.40 -9.56 5.46
CA ILE A 5 -18.76 -8.33 4.95
C ILE A 5 -18.26 -7.46 6.10
N GLY A 6 -16.99 -7.08 6.04
CA GLY A 6 -16.40 -6.02 6.85
C GLY A 6 -16.23 -4.76 5.99
N TYR A 7 -16.79 -3.63 6.41
CA TYR A 7 -16.66 -2.35 5.72
C TYR A 7 -16.07 -1.28 6.64
N LEU A 8 -14.97 -0.70 6.23
CA LEU A 8 -14.31 0.44 6.88
C LEU A 8 -14.51 1.67 6.00
N PRO A 9 -15.35 2.64 6.39
CA PRO A 9 -15.45 3.92 5.69
C PRO A 9 -14.23 4.81 5.99
N GLU A 10 -13.94 5.78 5.12
CA GLU A 10 -12.91 6.79 5.33
C GLU A 10 -13.18 7.61 6.60
N GLU A 11 -14.44 8.02 6.83
CA GLU A 11 -14.84 8.75 8.03
C GLU A 11 -15.01 7.82 9.23
N ARG A 12 -14.71 8.35 10.43
CA ARG A 12 -14.78 7.59 11.66
C ARG A 12 -16.22 7.38 12.12
N GLY A 13 -16.63 6.10 12.22
CA GLY A 13 -17.96 5.69 12.68
C GLY A 13 -18.04 5.27 14.15
N LEU A 14 -17.02 5.57 14.98
CA LEU A 14 -17.00 5.16 16.38
C LEU A 14 -17.79 6.11 17.29
N TYR A 15 -18.44 5.57 18.32
CA TYR A 15 -19.15 6.35 19.34
C TYR A 15 -18.17 6.84 20.43
N PRO A 16 -17.86 8.15 20.53
CA PRO A 16 -16.76 8.64 21.37
C PRO A 16 -16.92 8.38 22.87
N LYS A 17 -18.15 8.27 23.36
CA LYS A 17 -18.47 8.12 24.79
C LYS A 17 -18.62 6.68 25.25
N VAL A 18 -18.55 5.71 24.30
CA VAL A 18 -18.67 4.26 24.56
C VAL A 18 -17.28 3.67 24.78
N SER A 19 -17.17 2.61 25.59
CA SER A 19 -15.91 1.90 25.79
C SER A 19 -15.48 1.14 24.53
N ILE A 20 -14.19 0.84 24.42
CA ILE A 20 -13.65 0.06 23.29
C ILE A 20 -14.38 -1.29 23.21
N GLN A 21 -14.44 -2.05 24.32
CA GLN A 21 -15.04 -3.37 24.31
C GLN A 21 -16.54 -3.34 23.97
N ASP A 22 -17.29 -2.37 24.51
CA ASP A 22 -18.73 -2.29 24.24
C ASP A 22 -19.01 -1.99 22.76
N GLN A 23 -18.16 -1.17 22.13
CA GLN A 23 -18.26 -0.93 20.69
C GLN A 23 -17.92 -2.15 19.86
N LEU A 24 -16.82 -2.84 20.16
CA LEU A 24 -16.41 -4.04 19.43
C LEU A 24 -17.49 -5.12 19.50
N ILE A 25 -18.07 -5.32 20.71
CA ILE A 25 -19.19 -6.25 20.91
C ILE A 25 -20.40 -5.80 20.11
N TYR A 26 -20.77 -4.50 20.18
CA TYR A 26 -21.94 -3.95 19.49
C TYR A 26 -21.84 -4.14 17.97
N PHE A 27 -20.72 -3.74 17.36
CA PHE A 27 -20.55 -3.89 15.91
C PHE A 27 -20.53 -5.37 15.48
N ALA A 28 -19.93 -6.25 16.27
CA ALA A 28 -19.93 -7.67 15.98
C ALA A 28 -21.33 -8.30 16.10
N GLN A 29 -22.13 -7.83 17.07
CA GLN A 29 -23.53 -8.27 17.20
C GLN A 29 -24.38 -7.86 16.01
N LEU A 30 -24.16 -6.67 15.44
CA LEU A 30 -24.82 -6.26 14.18
C LEU A 30 -24.45 -7.15 12.99
N ARG A 31 -23.35 -7.94 13.12
CA ARG A 31 -22.88 -8.94 12.15
C ARG A 31 -23.17 -10.38 12.58
N GLY A 32 -24.17 -10.57 13.45
CA GLY A 32 -24.67 -11.88 13.87
C GLY A 32 -23.80 -12.63 14.90
N LYS A 33 -22.71 -12.02 15.41
CA LYS A 33 -21.88 -12.64 16.45
C LYS A 33 -22.44 -12.39 17.85
N SER A 34 -22.33 -13.37 18.73
CA SER A 34 -22.72 -13.19 20.14
C SER A 34 -21.61 -12.52 20.95
N LYS A 35 -21.99 -11.88 22.07
CA LYS A 35 -21.03 -11.33 23.03
C LYS A 35 -20.03 -12.40 23.50
N LYS A 36 -20.51 -13.64 23.75
CA LYS A 36 -19.69 -14.76 24.25
C LYS A 36 -18.57 -15.15 23.25
N GLU A 37 -18.81 -14.98 21.95
CA GLU A 37 -17.81 -15.27 20.91
C GLU A 37 -16.76 -14.16 20.78
N ILE A 38 -17.16 -12.91 21.01
CA ILE A 38 -16.31 -11.75 20.73
C ILE A 38 -15.48 -11.32 21.94
N GLU A 39 -16.08 -11.29 23.14
CA GLU A 39 -15.42 -10.79 24.35
C GLU A 39 -14.05 -11.44 24.64
N PRO A 40 -13.87 -12.76 24.46
CA PRO A 40 -12.56 -13.39 24.65
C PRO A 40 -11.49 -12.99 23.63
N LYS A 41 -11.90 -12.58 22.43
CA LYS A 41 -10.98 -12.19 21.34
C LYS A 41 -10.48 -10.75 21.47
N ILE A 42 -11.15 -9.88 22.23
CA ILE A 42 -10.87 -8.43 22.26
C ILE A 42 -9.42 -8.13 22.64
N ASP A 43 -8.91 -8.75 23.69
CA ASP A 43 -7.55 -8.48 24.18
C ASP A 43 -6.48 -8.91 23.15
N GLU A 44 -6.71 -10.02 22.43
CA GLU A 44 -5.84 -10.47 21.33
C GLU A 44 -5.83 -9.46 20.19
N TRP A 45 -7.00 -8.99 19.75
CA TRP A 45 -7.11 -8.01 18.67
C TRP A 45 -6.48 -6.66 19.04
N LEU A 46 -6.70 -6.17 20.27
CA LEU A 46 -6.06 -4.95 20.76
C LEU A 46 -4.53 -5.08 20.80
N SER A 47 -4.03 -6.24 21.24
CA SER A 47 -2.59 -6.53 21.25
C SER A 47 -2.01 -6.60 19.85
N ARG A 48 -2.66 -7.33 18.93
CA ARG A 48 -2.24 -7.49 17.53
C ARG A 48 -2.07 -6.16 16.81
N PHE A 49 -2.98 -5.21 17.02
CA PHE A 49 -2.91 -3.87 16.45
C PHE A 49 -2.18 -2.86 17.35
N GLN A 50 -1.59 -3.32 18.44
CA GLN A 50 -0.84 -2.47 19.39
C GLN A 50 -1.66 -1.23 19.80
N VAL A 51 -2.93 -1.41 20.15
CA VAL A 51 -3.78 -0.33 20.64
C VAL A 51 -3.33 0.11 22.01
N LYS A 52 -2.94 1.37 22.16
CA LYS A 52 -2.57 1.94 23.46
C LYS A 52 -3.84 2.38 24.20
N GLY A 53 -4.19 1.64 25.27
CA GLY A 53 -5.38 1.86 26.08
C GLY A 53 -5.93 0.53 26.63
N LYS A 54 -6.81 0.63 27.60
CA LYS A 54 -7.53 -0.52 28.17
C LYS A 54 -8.85 -0.71 27.41
N LYS A 55 -9.32 -1.94 27.26
CA LYS A 55 -10.61 -2.22 26.64
C LYS A 55 -11.81 -1.49 27.28
N THR A 56 -11.67 -1.09 28.54
CA THR A 56 -12.67 -0.31 29.29
C THR A 56 -12.58 1.20 29.04
N ASP A 57 -11.53 1.70 28.37
CA ASP A 57 -11.38 3.11 28.10
C ASP A 57 -12.39 3.58 27.05
N LYS A 58 -12.86 4.83 27.20
CA LYS A 58 -13.77 5.45 26.21
C LYS A 58 -12.97 5.82 24.96
N VAL A 59 -13.57 5.62 23.78
CA VAL A 59 -12.90 5.91 22.50
C VAL A 59 -12.38 7.34 22.40
N LYS A 60 -13.10 8.32 22.94
CA LYS A 60 -12.66 9.74 22.93
C LYS A 60 -11.33 9.99 23.67
N THR A 61 -10.90 9.10 24.56
CA THR A 61 -9.63 9.26 25.30
C THR A 61 -8.42 8.77 24.51
N LEU A 62 -8.65 8.09 23.40
CA LEU A 62 -7.60 7.57 22.52
C LEU A 62 -7.07 8.64 21.57
N SER A 63 -5.79 8.53 21.20
CA SER A 63 -5.24 9.27 20.07
C SER A 63 -5.96 8.93 18.77
N LYS A 64 -5.88 9.83 17.78
CA LYS A 64 -6.51 9.60 16.45
C LYS A 64 -6.10 8.27 15.83
N GLY A 65 -4.81 7.92 15.87
CA GLY A 65 -4.31 6.65 15.33
C GLY A 65 -4.85 5.42 16.09
N ASN A 66 -4.98 5.48 17.43
CA ASN A 66 -5.59 4.38 18.19
C ASN A 66 -7.10 4.26 17.94
N GLN A 67 -7.82 5.37 17.74
CA GLN A 67 -9.21 5.32 17.32
C GLN A 67 -9.38 4.61 15.97
N GLN A 68 -8.51 4.88 15.02
CA GLN A 68 -8.52 4.24 13.70
C GLN A 68 -8.23 2.74 13.80
N LYS A 69 -7.28 2.33 14.65
CA LYS A 69 -7.03 0.92 14.94
C LYS A 69 -8.27 0.23 15.54
N VAL A 70 -8.95 0.88 16.49
CA VAL A 70 -10.19 0.33 17.09
C VAL A 70 -11.30 0.21 16.04
N GLN A 71 -11.42 1.19 15.14
CA GLN A 71 -12.40 1.13 14.04
C GLN A 71 -12.09 -0.02 13.07
N LEU A 72 -10.82 -0.23 12.74
CA LEU A 72 -10.41 -1.37 11.94
C LEU A 72 -10.72 -2.69 12.63
N ILE A 73 -10.41 -2.81 13.95
CA ILE A 73 -10.76 -4.01 14.72
C ILE A 73 -12.26 -4.25 14.70
N ALA A 74 -13.09 -3.21 14.87
CA ALA A 74 -14.55 -3.32 14.78
C ALA A 74 -15.03 -3.84 13.42
N THR A 75 -14.31 -3.50 12.36
CA THR A 75 -14.59 -4.01 11.00
C THR A 75 -14.21 -5.47 10.81
N LEU A 76 -13.23 -5.98 11.57
CA LEU A 76 -12.59 -7.27 11.31
C LEU A 76 -12.87 -8.35 12.36
N ILE A 77 -13.25 -7.99 13.60
CA ILE A 77 -13.34 -8.91 14.74
C ILE A 77 -14.40 -10.02 14.55
N HIS A 78 -15.37 -9.82 13.67
CA HIS A 78 -16.35 -10.83 13.30
C HIS A 78 -15.87 -11.81 12.21
N GLU A 79 -14.59 -11.67 11.77
CA GLU A 79 -13.92 -12.55 10.81
C GLU A 79 -14.63 -12.59 9.43
N PRO A 80 -14.77 -11.45 8.75
CA PRO A 80 -15.47 -11.37 7.47
C PRO A 80 -14.72 -12.11 6.35
N GLN A 81 -15.46 -12.65 5.39
CA GLN A 81 -14.90 -13.24 4.17
C GLN A 81 -14.55 -12.19 3.12
N LEU A 82 -15.32 -11.10 3.06
CA LEU A 82 -15.07 -9.95 2.21
C LEU A 82 -14.81 -8.70 3.07
N ILE A 83 -13.68 -8.06 2.83
CA ILE A 83 -13.25 -6.85 3.54
C ILE A 83 -13.15 -5.72 2.53
N ILE A 84 -13.87 -4.63 2.79
CA ILE A 84 -13.84 -3.41 1.97
C ILE A 84 -13.34 -2.27 2.83
N LEU A 85 -12.22 -1.65 2.44
CA LEU A 85 -11.56 -0.59 3.20
C LEU A 85 -11.44 0.66 2.32
N ASP A 86 -12.04 1.74 2.77
CA ASP A 86 -11.99 3.03 2.07
C ASP A 86 -10.89 3.90 2.68
N GLU A 87 -9.84 4.19 1.88
CA GLU A 87 -8.64 4.95 2.28
C GLU A 87 -8.07 4.54 3.66
N PRO A 88 -7.82 3.25 3.92
CA PRO A 88 -7.51 2.75 5.25
C PRO A 88 -6.20 3.30 5.84
N PHE A 89 -5.30 3.80 4.99
CA PHE A 89 -3.98 4.34 5.39
C PHE A 89 -4.00 5.85 5.62
N SER A 90 -5.12 6.54 5.29
CA SER A 90 -5.23 7.99 5.39
C SER A 90 -5.01 8.49 6.82
N GLY A 91 -4.07 9.41 7.00
CA GLY A 91 -3.76 10.03 8.31
C GLY A 91 -3.06 9.13 9.32
N LEU A 92 -2.54 7.97 8.90
CA LEU A 92 -1.66 7.14 9.72
C LEU A 92 -0.20 7.61 9.61
N ASP A 93 0.52 7.55 10.73
CA ASP A 93 1.97 7.61 10.70
C ASP A 93 2.57 6.30 10.12
N PRO A 94 3.85 6.30 9.70
CA PRO A 94 4.46 5.14 9.04
C PRO A 94 4.41 3.84 9.86
N VAL A 95 4.52 3.92 11.19
CA VAL A 95 4.48 2.73 12.06
C VAL A 95 3.10 2.11 12.07
N ASN A 96 2.06 2.95 12.18
CA ASN A 96 0.68 2.49 12.19
C ASN A 96 0.24 2.00 10.81
N ALA A 97 0.75 2.60 9.71
CA ALA A 97 0.51 2.13 8.34
C ALA A 97 1.11 0.73 8.12
N GLU A 98 2.32 0.47 8.62
CA GLU A 98 2.94 -0.86 8.52
C GLU A 98 2.16 -1.92 9.31
N LEU A 99 1.73 -1.63 10.54
CA LEU A 99 0.89 -2.52 11.33
C LEU A 99 -0.44 -2.85 10.62
N LEU A 100 -1.06 -1.86 10.00
CA LEU A 100 -2.27 -2.06 9.22
C LEU A 100 -2.01 -2.96 8.00
N LYS A 101 -0.93 -2.70 7.27
CA LYS A 101 -0.52 -3.52 6.13
C LYS A 101 -0.33 -4.98 6.52
N GLU A 102 0.42 -5.24 7.60
CA GLU A 102 0.62 -6.59 8.13
C GLU A 102 -0.71 -7.26 8.52
N GLY A 103 -1.63 -6.50 9.13
CA GLY A 103 -2.97 -6.94 9.46
C GLY A 103 -3.75 -7.38 8.22
N ILE A 104 -3.77 -6.57 7.18
CA ILE A 104 -4.44 -6.87 5.89
C ILE A 104 -3.83 -8.11 5.24
N LEU A 105 -2.49 -8.20 5.16
CA LEU A 105 -1.80 -9.34 4.56
C LEU A 105 -2.06 -10.64 5.34
N SER A 106 -2.19 -10.56 6.67
CA SER A 106 -2.54 -11.72 7.49
C SER A 106 -3.97 -12.22 7.21
N LEU A 107 -4.95 -11.32 7.07
CA LEU A 107 -6.32 -11.68 6.72
C LEU A 107 -6.42 -12.31 5.33
N LYS A 108 -5.70 -11.77 4.37
CA LYS A 108 -5.54 -12.34 3.03
C LYS A 108 -4.99 -13.77 3.08
N LYS A 109 -3.95 -14.02 3.90
CA LYS A 109 -3.40 -15.37 4.11
C LYS A 109 -4.41 -16.34 4.75
N GLN A 110 -5.36 -15.83 5.52
CA GLN A 110 -6.44 -16.61 6.14
C GLN A 110 -7.61 -16.88 5.18
N GLY A 111 -7.54 -16.36 3.94
CA GLY A 111 -8.53 -16.62 2.89
C GLY A 111 -9.60 -15.53 2.75
N SER A 112 -9.50 -14.41 3.46
CA SER A 112 -10.39 -13.28 3.23
C SER A 112 -10.07 -12.58 1.91
N CYS A 113 -11.10 -12.21 1.15
CA CYS A 113 -10.98 -11.30 0.01
C CYS A 113 -10.92 -9.86 0.51
N VAL A 114 -9.90 -9.10 0.09
CA VAL A 114 -9.73 -7.71 0.53
C VAL A 114 -9.79 -6.77 -0.68
N ILE A 115 -10.66 -5.79 -0.62
CA ILE A 115 -10.76 -4.67 -1.56
C ILE A 115 -10.44 -3.40 -0.78
N PHE A 116 -9.53 -2.57 -1.27
CA PHE A 116 -9.32 -1.26 -0.67
C PHE A 116 -9.15 -0.17 -1.72
N SER A 117 -9.60 1.03 -1.41
CA SER A 117 -9.29 2.24 -2.17
C SER A 117 -8.01 2.87 -1.62
N SER A 118 -7.22 3.45 -2.49
CA SER A 118 -6.08 4.29 -2.09
C SER A 118 -5.65 5.21 -3.24
N HIS A 119 -5.23 6.41 -2.89
CA HIS A 119 -4.51 7.32 -3.79
C HIS A 119 -2.98 7.18 -3.63
N ASN A 120 -2.50 6.37 -2.70
CA ASN A 120 -1.07 6.10 -2.48
C ASN A 120 -0.66 4.84 -3.25
N MET A 121 0.03 5.04 -4.38
CA MET A 121 0.46 3.96 -5.27
C MET A 121 1.47 3.01 -4.63
N GLU A 122 2.27 3.47 -3.67
CA GLU A 122 3.22 2.62 -2.95
C GLU A 122 2.50 1.56 -2.10
N HIS A 123 1.39 1.93 -1.43
CA HIS A 123 0.57 0.96 -0.71
C HIS A 123 -0.06 -0.06 -1.66
N VAL A 124 -0.54 0.40 -2.82
CA VAL A 124 -1.12 -0.48 -3.84
C VAL A 124 -0.07 -1.48 -4.34
N GLU A 125 1.13 -1.03 -4.70
CA GLU A 125 2.23 -1.90 -5.16
C GLU A 125 2.61 -2.98 -4.13
N LYS A 126 2.59 -2.64 -2.84
CA LYS A 126 3.03 -3.54 -1.76
C LYS A 126 1.98 -4.55 -1.30
N ILE A 127 0.69 -4.28 -1.52
CA ILE A 127 -0.41 -5.02 -0.91
C ILE A 127 -1.27 -5.73 -1.94
N CYS A 128 -1.54 -5.09 -3.09
CA CYS A 128 -2.46 -5.60 -4.10
C CYS A 128 -1.84 -6.66 -4.99
N ASP A 129 -2.62 -7.69 -5.30
CA ASP A 129 -2.33 -8.59 -6.43
C ASP A 129 -2.87 -8.01 -7.73
N HIS A 130 -4.05 -7.41 -7.66
CA HIS A 130 -4.80 -6.90 -8.79
C HIS A 130 -5.28 -5.48 -8.51
N LEU A 131 -5.25 -4.60 -9.50
CA LEU A 131 -5.75 -3.24 -9.38
C LEU A 131 -6.73 -2.89 -10.49
N VAL A 132 -7.62 -1.95 -10.17
CA VAL A 132 -8.40 -1.18 -11.13
C VAL A 132 -8.12 0.29 -10.86
N MET A 133 -7.52 0.98 -11.81
CA MET A 133 -7.19 2.40 -11.69
C MET A 133 -8.25 3.23 -12.42
N LEU A 134 -8.81 4.20 -11.71
CA LEU A 134 -9.89 5.04 -12.22
C LEU A 134 -9.39 6.47 -12.44
N ASN A 135 -9.78 7.06 -13.58
CA ASN A 135 -9.62 8.48 -13.87
C ASN A 135 -10.90 9.03 -14.49
N ASN A 136 -11.47 10.09 -13.91
CA ASN A 136 -12.73 10.70 -14.37
C ASN A 136 -13.86 9.69 -14.61
N GLY A 137 -14.03 8.72 -13.70
CA GLY A 137 -15.06 7.69 -13.79
C GLY A 137 -14.81 6.58 -14.82
N LYS A 138 -13.65 6.58 -15.48
CA LYS A 138 -13.26 5.55 -16.46
C LYS A 138 -12.10 4.72 -15.92
N SER A 139 -12.14 3.40 -16.18
CA SER A 139 -10.99 2.53 -15.90
C SER A 139 -9.89 2.80 -16.92
N VAL A 140 -8.71 3.21 -16.44
CA VAL A 140 -7.52 3.48 -17.26
C VAL A 140 -6.50 2.35 -17.21
N LEU A 141 -6.50 1.57 -16.12
CA LEU A 141 -5.71 0.34 -15.98
C LEU A 141 -6.54 -0.69 -15.21
N ASN A 142 -6.41 -1.97 -15.59
CA ASN A 142 -7.06 -3.09 -14.92
C ASN A 142 -6.22 -4.34 -15.13
N GLY A 143 -5.78 -5.00 -14.06
CA GLY A 143 -5.00 -6.23 -14.15
C GLY A 143 -4.13 -6.51 -12.92
N VAL A 144 -3.29 -7.53 -13.03
CA VAL A 144 -2.31 -7.90 -12.02
C VAL A 144 -1.21 -6.85 -11.93
N VAL A 145 -0.91 -6.36 -10.73
CA VAL A 145 0.04 -5.25 -10.50
C VAL A 145 1.39 -5.49 -11.15
N HIS A 146 1.95 -6.70 -10.94
CA HIS A 146 3.24 -7.06 -11.51
C HIS A 146 3.22 -7.08 -13.05
N GLU A 147 2.20 -7.68 -13.66
CA GLU A 147 2.05 -7.75 -15.12
C GLU A 147 1.87 -6.36 -15.74
N ILE A 148 1.08 -5.50 -15.10
CA ILE A 148 0.93 -4.11 -15.53
C ILE A 148 2.30 -3.43 -15.57
N ARG A 149 3.09 -3.50 -14.50
CA ARG A 149 4.40 -2.85 -14.46
C ARG A 149 5.35 -3.41 -15.51
N GLU A 150 5.45 -4.73 -15.63
CA GLU A 150 6.32 -5.37 -16.63
C GLU A 150 5.91 -5.04 -18.08
N SER A 151 4.62 -4.80 -18.36
CA SER A 151 4.15 -4.41 -19.69
C SER A 151 4.70 -3.05 -20.19
N PHE A 152 5.13 -2.19 -19.27
CA PHE A 152 5.79 -0.92 -19.60
C PHE A 152 7.30 -1.08 -19.86
N GLY A 153 7.83 -2.29 -19.71
CA GLY A 153 9.26 -2.61 -19.84
C GLY A 153 10.10 -2.10 -18.67
N ARG A 154 11.31 -2.61 -18.57
CA ARG A 154 12.25 -2.23 -17.50
C ARG A 154 13.05 -1.00 -17.91
N THR A 155 12.44 0.16 -17.89
CA THR A 155 12.97 1.43 -18.38
C THR A 155 13.59 2.31 -17.29
N LYS A 156 13.65 1.83 -16.05
CA LYS A 156 14.33 2.52 -14.94
C LYS A 156 15.59 1.76 -14.53
N VAL A 157 16.69 2.48 -14.38
CA VAL A 157 17.94 1.93 -13.85
C VAL A 157 18.37 2.75 -12.63
N PHE A 158 18.69 2.06 -11.55
CA PHE A 158 19.36 2.61 -10.38
C PHE A 158 20.79 2.13 -10.39
N LEU A 159 21.73 3.07 -10.45
CA LEU A 159 23.14 2.82 -10.64
C LEU A 159 23.97 3.49 -9.55
N GLU A 160 24.85 2.73 -8.92
CA GLU A 160 25.94 3.23 -8.10
C GLU A 160 27.26 2.75 -8.72
N SER A 161 28.01 3.66 -9.32
CA SER A 161 29.24 3.38 -10.05
C SER A 161 30.11 4.63 -10.15
N PRO A 162 31.40 4.51 -10.55
CA PRO A 162 32.27 5.66 -10.80
C PRO A 162 31.86 6.53 -11.99
N ILE A 163 30.97 6.05 -12.88
CA ILE A 163 30.52 6.81 -14.05
C ILE A 163 29.68 8.00 -13.61
N THR A 164 29.99 9.15 -14.17
CA THR A 164 29.31 10.40 -13.86
C THR A 164 27.93 10.50 -14.51
N ARG A 165 27.07 11.35 -13.94
CA ARG A 165 25.77 11.70 -14.51
C ARG A 165 25.86 12.16 -15.95
N ASP A 166 26.86 13.03 -16.25
CA ASP A 166 27.01 13.63 -17.57
C ASP A 166 27.41 12.61 -18.64
N GLU A 167 28.25 11.64 -18.29
CA GLU A 167 28.62 10.54 -19.19
C GLU A 167 27.41 9.65 -19.51
N ILE A 168 26.57 9.32 -18.51
CA ILE A 168 25.34 8.55 -18.73
C ILE A 168 24.33 9.33 -19.58
N ALA A 169 24.19 10.64 -19.34
CA ALA A 169 23.23 11.48 -20.07
C ALA A 169 23.54 11.61 -21.58
N LEU A 170 24.77 11.35 -21.98
CA LEU A 170 25.20 11.38 -23.41
C LEU A 170 24.86 10.09 -24.17
N LEU A 171 24.44 9.02 -23.47
CA LEU A 171 24.14 7.74 -24.11
C LEU A 171 22.82 7.82 -24.89
N ASP A 172 22.83 7.29 -26.11
CA ASP A 172 21.62 7.19 -26.92
C ASP A 172 20.57 6.32 -26.23
N GLY A 173 19.34 6.81 -26.18
CA GLY A 173 18.25 6.13 -25.51
C GLY A 173 18.13 6.40 -24.01
N VAL A 174 19.00 7.18 -23.39
CA VAL A 174 18.81 7.76 -22.06
C VAL A 174 17.94 9.02 -22.20
N THR A 175 16.82 9.09 -21.48
CA THR A 175 15.86 10.20 -21.59
C THR A 175 15.90 11.15 -20.39
N ASP A 176 16.31 10.67 -19.21
CA ASP A 176 16.48 11.48 -18.00
C ASP A 176 17.52 10.83 -17.07
N VAL A 177 18.29 11.64 -16.37
CA VAL A 177 19.23 11.20 -15.34
C VAL A 177 19.14 12.13 -14.15
N ARG A 178 18.82 11.56 -12.98
CA ARG A 178 18.75 12.26 -11.70
C ARG A 178 19.71 11.64 -10.71
N GLU A 179 20.42 12.47 -10.00
CA GLU A 179 21.23 12.05 -8.87
C GLU A 179 20.40 12.19 -7.58
N ARG A 180 20.30 11.10 -6.82
CA ARG A 180 19.62 11.05 -5.52
C ARG A 180 20.53 11.56 -4.41
N GLU A 181 19.96 11.84 -3.25
CA GLU A 181 20.70 12.29 -2.05
C GLU A 181 21.78 11.28 -1.60
N ASP A 182 21.57 9.99 -1.86
CA ASP A 182 22.49 8.89 -1.57
C ASP A 182 23.55 8.66 -2.67
N GLN A 183 23.67 9.57 -3.63
CA GLN A 183 24.58 9.51 -4.79
C GLN A 183 24.24 8.41 -5.82
N THR A 184 23.09 7.73 -5.67
CA THR A 184 22.59 6.81 -6.68
C THR A 184 22.06 7.57 -7.89
N LEU A 185 22.47 7.18 -9.10
CA LEU A 185 21.87 7.69 -10.33
C LEU A 185 20.57 6.95 -10.62
N GLU A 186 19.48 7.70 -10.74
CA GLU A 186 18.20 7.23 -11.27
C GLU A 186 18.10 7.62 -12.74
N ILE A 187 18.09 6.61 -13.61
CA ILE A 187 18.19 6.77 -15.06
C ILE A 187 16.87 6.29 -15.68
N THR A 188 16.30 7.10 -16.57
CA THR A 188 15.13 6.73 -17.37
C THR A 188 15.55 6.43 -18.80
N LEU A 189 15.09 5.30 -19.34
CA LEU A 189 15.45 4.78 -20.64
C LEU A 189 14.26 4.86 -21.61
N SER A 190 14.53 5.09 -22.89
CA SER A 190 13.53 4.99 -23.98
C SER A 190 13.10 3.55 -24.24
N ASN A 191 14.00 2.58 -24.00
CA ASN A 191 13.72 1.15 -24.09
C ASN A 191 14.65 0.34 -23.15
N PRO A 192 14.24 -0.89 -22.75
CA PRO A 192 15.03 -1.70 -21.80
C PRO A 192 16.41 -2.13 -22.27
N GLU A 193 16.66 -2.20 -23.59
CA GLU A 193 17.93 -2.69 -24.14
C GLU A 193 19.10 -1.74 -23.84
N VAL A 194 18.83 -0.43 -23.70
CA VAL A 194 19.81 0.59 -23.32
C VAL A 194 20.48 0.25 -21.98
N GLY A 195 19.75 -0.39 -21.07
CA GLY A 195 20.30 -0.83 -19.79
C GLY A 195 21.48 -1.79 -19.91
N LYS A 196 21.55 -2.61 -20.97
CA LYS A 196 22.69 -3.50 -21.23
C LYS A 196 23.96 -2.73 -21.54
N GLU A 197 23.83 -1.63 -22.28
CA GLU A 197 24.97 -0.76 -22.61
C GLU A 197 25.47 -0.02 -21.37
N ILE A 198 24.56 0.54 -20.57
CA ILE A 198 24.89 1.17 -19.29
C ILE A 198 25.60 0.16 -18.36
N PHE A 199 25.09 -1.06 -18.25
CA PHE A 199 25.71 -2.09 -17.43
C PHE A 199 27.15 -2.41 -17.90
N ARG A 200 27.35 -2.57 -19.21
CA ARG A 200 28.67 -2.85 -19.79
C ARG A 200 29.66 -1.73 -19.51
N LEU A 201 29.23 -0.48 -19.66
CA LEU A 201 30.08 0.68 -19.38
C LEU A 201 30.37 0.79 -17.87
N ALA A 202 29.37 0.66 -17.04
CA ALA A 202 29.52 0.76 -15.59
C ALA A 202 30.46 -0.30 -15.00
N THR A 203 30.53 -1.49 -15.60
CA THR A 203 31.36 -2.61 -15.14
C THR A 203 32.70 -2.73 -15.89
N ALA A 204 33.02 -1.81 -16.81
CA ALA A 204 34.23 -1.89 -17.62
C ALA A 204 35.53 -1.90 -16.77
N ASP A 205 35.53 -1.13 -15.69
CA ASP A 205 36.66 -1.01 -14.76
C ASP A 205 36.55 -1.95 -13.52
N GLY A 206 35.58 -2.86 -13.52
CA GLY A 206 35.44 -3.90 -12.49
C GLY A 206 34.13 -3.84 -11.70
N TYR A 207 34.22 -4.06 -10.38
CA TYR A 207 33.08 -4.16 -9.49
C TYR A 207 32.36 -2.82 -9.31
N ILE A 208 31.02 -2.86 -9.30
CA ILE A 208 30.14 -1.73 -8.93
C ILE A 208 29.21 -2.13 -7.78
N PRO A 209 28.89 -1.21 -6.86
CA PRO A 209 28.02 -1.51 -5.72
C PRO A 209 26.60 -1.87 -6.13
N MET A 210 26.00 -1.19 -7.13
CA MET A 210 24.62 -1.43 -7.52
C MET A 210 24.36 -1.19 -9.01
N PHE A 211 23.63 -2.13 -9.60
CA PHE A 211 22.90 -1.95 -10.87
C PHE A 211 21.56 -2.65 -10.75
N ASN A 212 20.49 -1.89 -10.74
CA ASN A 212 19.14 -2.41 -10.63
C ASN A 212 18.25 -1.85 -11.75
N GLN A 213 17.90 -2.69 -12.72
CA GLN A 213 17.00 -2.34 -13.81
C GLN A 213 15.60 -2.88 -13.55
N GLN A 214 14.61 -2.01 -13.47
CA GLN A 214 13.24 -2.33 -13.11
C GLN A 214 12.20 -1.59 -13.96
N PRO A 215 10.95 -2.08 -13.99
CA PRO A 215 9.85 -1.34 -14.62
C PRO A 215 9.54 -0.06 -13.85
N PRO A 216 8.84 0.92 -14.45
CA PRO A 216 8.40 2.13 -13.76
C PRO A 216 7.46 1.79 -12.59
N THR A 217 7.36 2.71 -11.64
CA THR A 217 6.41 2.62 -10.52
C THR A 217 4.97 2.78 -11.00
N LEU A 218 3.99 2.30 -10.22
CA LEU A 218 2.58 2.57 -10.54
C LEU A 218 2.25 4.06 -10.60
N GLU A 219 2.92 4.88 -9.79
CA GLU A 219 2.74 6.34 -9.81
C GLU A 219 3.18 6.94 -11.15
N GLU A 220 4.33 6.51 -11.68
CA GLU A 220 4.83 6.96 -12.99
C GLU A 220 3.91 6.48 -14.12
N ILE A 221 3.46 5.24 -14.07
CA ILE A 221 2.50 4.67 -15.02
C ILE A 221 1.19 5.46 -14.98
N PHE A 222 0.69 5.80 -13.78
CA PHE A 222 -0.51 6.62 -13.64
C PHE A 222 -0.36 7.99 -14.28
N LYS A 223 0.74 8.70 -13.98
CA LYS A 223 1.04 10.02 -14.56
C LYS A 223 1.08 9.96 -16.09
N GLN A 224 1.70 8.92 -16.65
CA GLN A 224 1.74 8.70 -18.09
C GLN A 224 0.34 8.50 -18.67
N LYS A 225 -0.45 7.59 -18.09
CA LYS A 225 -1.82 7.28 -18.57
C LYS A 225 -2.80 8.43 -18.44
N VAL A 226 -2.71 9.21 -17.37
CA VAL A 226 -3.54 10.42 -17.18
C VAL A 226 -3.08 11.52 -18.13
N GLY A 227 -1.77 11.69 -18.38
CA GLY A 227 -1.24 12.61 -19.37
C GLY A 227 -1.74 12.27 -20.79
N GLU A 228 -1.68 11.00 -21.19
CA GLU A 228 -2.21 10.51 -22.48
C GLU A 228 -3.73 10.73 -22.64
N ALA A 229 -4.50 10.65 -21.54
CA ALA A 229 -5.96 10.80 -21.56
C ALA A 229 -6.44 12.27 -21.62
N ASN A 230 -5.55 13.23 -21.40
CA ASN A 230 -5.84 14.68 -21.41
C ASN A 230 -5.37 15.37 -22.70
N VAL A 231 -4.80 14.63 -23.65
CA VAL A 231 -4.43 15.05 -25.00
C VAL A 231 -5.46 14.52 -26.00
#